data_fd751c5eb045acd2279073f4a5377519
#
_entry.id   fd751c5eb045acd2279073f4a5377519
#
_cell.length_a   1.000
_cell.length_b   1.000
_cell.length_c   1.000
_cell.angle_alpha   90.00
_cell.angle_beta   90.00
_cell.angle_gamma   90.00
#
_symmetry.space_group_name_H-M   'P 1'
#
loop_
_entity.id
_entity.type
_entity.pdbx_description
1 polymer ?
#
loop_
_entity_poly.entity_id
_entity_poly.type
_entity_poly.pdbx_seq_one_letter_code
_entity_poly.pdbx_strand_id
1 'polypeptide(L)'
;MPKRTDIKSILIIGAGPIIIGQACEFDYSGTQACKALKAEGYRIILVNSNPATIMTDPDLAHATYIEPITPEVVAKIIAKERPDALLPTMGGQTALNTALSLRRMGVLEKYGVEMIGADADAIDKAEDRALFREAMAKIGLETPRSLLANATDAKSADRKVHDTRRAEIIATITDEAEQDAALAALEHEWLIGEPDRKQRYMTRALAAAAEALEEVGLPAIIRPSFTLGGTGGGIAYNRSEFFEIVEGGLDASPTTEVLIEESVLGWKEYEMEVVRDKADNCIIVCSIENIDPMGVHTGDSITVAPALTLTDKEYQIMRNASIAVLREIGVETGGSNVQFAVDPQTGRLVVIEMNPRVSRSSALASKATGFPIAKVAAKLAVGYTLDELENDITDGATPASFEPSIDYVVTKIPRFAFEKF
;
A
#
# COMPACT_ATOMS: atom_id res chain seq x y z
N MET A 1 -21.09 -5.25 -25.51
CA MET A 1 -20.23 -4.11 -25.19
C MET A 1 -19.92 -4.15 -23.71
N PRO A 2 -18.68 -4.28 -23.33
CA PRO A 2 -18.27 -4.53 -21.95
C PRO A 2 -18.32 -3.29 -21.07
N LYS A 3 -18.36 -2.10 -21.68
CA LYS A 3 -18.34 -0.81 -20.98
C LYS A 3 -19.55 -0.65 -20.05
N ARG A 4 -19.29 -0.29 -18.80
CA ARG A 4 -20.31 0.02 -17.80
C ARG A 4 -21.09 1.27 -18.20
N THR A 5 -22.40 1.11 -18.37
CA THR A 5 -23.34 2.19 -18.75
C THR A 5 -24.09 2.78 -17.56
N ASP A 6 -24.02 2.14 -16.42
CA ASP A 6 -24.56 2.57 -15.14
C ASP A 6 -23.70 3.69 -14.49
N ILE A 7 -22.40 3.75 -14.78
CA ILE A 7 -21.49 4.83 -14.41
C ILE A 7 -21.50 5.91 -15.50
N LYS A 8 -21.62 7.18 -15.12
CA LYS A 8 -21.57 8.34 -16.01
C LYS A 8 -20.44 9.30 -15.64
N SER A 9 -20.09 9.35 -14.36
CA SER A 9 -19.09 10.27 -13.81
C SER A 9 -18.13 9.56 -12.87
N ILE A 10 -16.84 9.88 -13.00
CA ILE A 10 -15.75 9.25 -12.25
C ILE A 10 -14.90 10.32 -11.60
N LEU A 11 -14.70 10.21 -10.28
CA LEU A 11 -13.72 11.00 -9.54
C LEU A 11 -12.37 10.27 -9.54
N ILE A 12 -11.33 10.98 -9.97
CA ILE A 12 -9.94 10.52 -9.92
C ILE A 12 -9.18 11.35 -8.88
N ILE A 13 -8.49 10.69 -7.98
CA ILE A 13 -7.62 11.33 -6.98
C ILE A 13 -6.18 11.26 -7.49
N GLY A 14 -5.53 12.42 -7.57
CA GLY A 14 -4.10 12.53 -7.93
C GLY A 14 -3.17 12.19 -6.78
N ALA A 15 -1.86 12.25 -7.06
CA ALA A 15 -0.81 11.91 -6.10
C ALA A 15 -0.38 13.08 -5.19
N GLY A 16 -0.84 14.29 -5.48
CA GLY A 16 -0.38 15.49 -4.78
C GLY A 16 0.92 16.06 -5.36
N PRO A 17 1.77 16.67 -4.53
CA PRO A 17 3.02 17.25 -4.97
C PRO A 17 3.98 16.19 -5.50
N ILE A 18 4.77 16.56 -6.52
CA ILE A 18 5.90 15.73 -6.95
C ILE A 18 7.02 15.92 -5.93
N ILE A 19 7.43 14.84 -5.29
CA ILE A 19 8.50 14.83 -4.30
C ILE A 19 9.70 14.02 -4.83
N ILE A 20 10.87 14.24 -4.25
CA ILE A 20 12.08 13.48 -4.59
C ILE A 20 11.79 11.98 -4.36
N GLY A 21 12.18 11.14 -5.32
CA GLY A 21 11.95 9.70 -5.30
C GLY A 21 10.54 9.25 -5.71
N GLN A 22 9.59 10.19 -5.87
CA GLN A 22 8.24 9.93 -6.38
C GLN A 22 7.91 10.89 -7.53
N ALA A 23 8.71 10.90 -8.56
CA ALA A 23 8.64 11.87 -9.64
C ALA A 23 7.26 11.95 -10.34
N CYS A 24 7.25 12.14 -11.64
CA CYS A 24 6.02 12.38 -12.40
C CYS A 24 5.26 11.11 -12.83
N GLU A 25 5.61 9.93 -12.32
CA GLU A 25 5.01 8.67 -12.75
C GLU A 25 3.52 8.59 -12.45
N PHE A 26 3.09 9.07 -11.28
CA PHE A 26 1.67 9.10 -10.92
C PHE A 26 0.90 10.20 -11.65
N ASP A 27 1.56 11.33 -11.94
CA ASP A 27 0.98 12.37 -12.79
C ASP A 27 0.72 11.84 -14.21
N TYR A 28 1.70 11.12 -14.78
CA TYR A 28 1.54 10.41 -16.05
C TYR A 28 0.37 9.41 -15.98
N SER A 29 0.31 8.57 -14.96
CA SER A 29 -0.72 7.53 -14.84
C SER A 29 -2.12 8.13 -14.71
N GLY A 30 -2.28 9.15 -13.88
CA GLY A 30 -3.55 9.89 -13.74
C GLY A 30 -3.96 10.60 -15.03
N THR A 31 -3.00 11.20 -15.73
CA THR A 31 -3.25 11.83 -17.04
C THR A 31 -3.74 10.81 -18.07
N GLN A 32 -3.13 9.62 -18.15
CA GLN A 32 -3.54 8.57 -19.08
C GLN A 32 -4.93 8.02 -18.72
N ALA A 33 -5.24 7.87 -17.45
CA ALA A 33 -6.57 7.46 -17.00
C ALA A 33 -7.65 8.49 -17.38
N CYS A 34 -7.39 9.78 -17.12
CA CYS A 34 -8.30 10.85 -17.52
C CYS A 34 -8.57 10.83 -19.03
N LYS A 35 -7.52 10.72 -19.85
CA LYS A 35 -7.66 10.66 -21.32
C LYS A 35 -8.45 9.43 -21.77
N ALA A 36 -8.13 8.26 -21.23
CA ALA A 36 -8.79 7.01 -21.60
C ALA A 36 -10.27 7.04 -21.25
N LEU A 37 -10.62 7.43 -20.03
CA LEU A 37 -12.01 7.44 -19.57
C LEU A 37 -12.84 8.58 -20.21
N LYS A 38 -12.20 9.74 -20.51
CA LYS A 38 -12.86 10.81 -21.26
C LYS A 38 -13.18 10.38 -22.70
N ALA A 39 -12.26 9.66 -23.34
CA ALA A 39 -12.48 9.10 -24.69
C ALA A 39 -13.62 8.07 -24.71
N GLU A 40 -13.81 7.34 -23.60
CA GLU A 40 -14.97 6.43 -23.40
C GLU A 40 -16.28 7.19 -23.11
N GLY A 41 -16.24 8.51 -22.96
CA GLY A 41 -17.42 9.36 -22.78
C GLY A 41 -17.88 9.51 -21.33
N TYR A 42 -17.03 9.15 -20.34
CA TYR A 42 -17.32 9.44 -18.95
C TYR A 42 -17.02 10.89 -18.60
N ARG A 43 -17.83 11.46 -17.71
CA ARG A 43 -17.52 12.75 -17.11
C ARG A 43 -16.42 12.56 -16.05
N ILE A 44 -15.29 13.20 -16.24
CA ILE A 44 -14.14 13.10 -15.36
C ILE A 44 -14.10 14.30 -14.41
N ILE A 45 -14.00 13.99 -13.12
CA ILE A 45 -13.75 14.91 -12.03
C ILE A 45 -12.36 14.58 -11.47
N LEU A 46 -11.51 15.56 -11.36
CA LEU A 46 -10.13 15.38 -10.89
C LEU A 46 -9.89 16.23 -9.64
N VAL A 47 -9.25 15.65 -8.64
CA VAL A 47 -8.66 16.39 -7.52
C VAL A 47 -7.16 16.13 -7.44
N ASN A 48 -6.35 17.18 -7.43
CA ASN A 48 -4.91 17.11 -7.20
C ASN A 48 -4.44 18.41 -6.56
N SER A 49 -3.54 18.34 -5.59
CA SER A 49 -3.06 19.53 -4.88
C SER A 49 -1.93 20.27 -5.60
N ASN A 50 -1.35 19.69 -6.64
CA ASN A 50 -0.29 20.34 -7.42
C ASN A 50 -0.86 21.06 -8.64
N PRO A 51 -0.77 22.40 -8.72
CA PRO A 51 -1.28 23.17 -9.85
C PRO A 51 -0.37 23.10 -11.09
N ALA A 52 0.85 22.62 -10.95
CA ALA A 52 1.88 22.69 -11.99
C ALA A 52 2.18 21.32 -12.63
N THR A 53 1.17 20.48 -12.75
CA THR A 53 1.29 19.16 -13.39
C THR A 53 0.44 19.07 -14.65
N ILE A 54 0.80 18.14 -15.57
CA ILE A 54 0.01 17.86 -16.76
C ILE A 54 -1.40 17.39 -16.37
N MET A 55 -1.51 16.62 -15.28
CA MET A 55 -2.78 16.09 -14.79
C MET A 55 -3.79 17.20 -14.44
N THR A 56 -3.34 18.37 -14.01
CA THR A 56 -4.19 19.51 -13.67
C THR A 56 -4.44 20.49 -14.82
N ASP A 57 -4.04 20.12 -16.04
CA ASP A 57 -4.39 20.88 -17.23
C ASP A 57 -5.93 21.01 -17.34
N PRO A 58 -6.47 22.22 -17.53
CA PRO A 58 -7.92 22.48 -17.57
C PRO A 58 -8.66 21.65 -18.64
N ASP A 59 -7.98 21.29 -19.74
CA ASP A 59 -8.60 20.56 -20.84
C ASP A 59 -8.66 19.05 -20.59
N LEU A 60 -7.99 18.56 -19.54
CA LEU A 60 -7.87 17.13 -19.29
C LEU A 60 -9.14 16.54 -18.67
N ALA A 61 -9.71 17.19 -17.65
CA ALA A 61 -10.91 16.76 -16.96
C ALA A 61 -12.09 17.71 -17.19
N HIS A 62 -13.31 17.26 -16.93
CA HIS A 62 -14.51 18.11 -17.01
C HIS A 62 -14.65 19.05 -15.82
N ALA A 63 -14.08 18.65 -14.66
CA ALA A 63 -13.96 19.48 -13.48
C ALA A 63 -12.63 19.17 -12.80
N THR A 64 -11.79 20.19 -12.61
CA THR A 64 -10.47 20.04 -11.95
C THR A 64 -10.48 20.83 -10.66
N TYR A 65 -10.16 20.17 -9.55
CA TYR A 65 -10.01 20.73 -8.22
C TYR A 65 -8.55 20.75 -7.83
N ILE A 66 -7.98 21.94 -7.71
CA ILE A 66 -6.62 22.15 -7.20
C ILE A 66 -6.77 22.44 -5.71
N GLU A 67 -6.88 21.37 -4.94
CA GLU A 67 -7.21 21.40 -3.52
C GLU A 67 -6.36 20.38 -2.74
N PRO A 68 -6.18 20.55 -1.43
CA PRO A 68 -5.53 19.55 -0.60
C PRO A 68 -6.21 18.18 -0.71
N ILE A 69 -5.41 17.14 -0.89
CA ILE A 69 -5.92 15.75 -0.93
C ILE A 69 -6.08 15.25 0.51
N THR A 70 -7.13 15.76 1.19
CA THR A 70 -7.55 15.27 2.49
C THR A 70 -8.94 14.67 2.41
N PRO A 71 -9.29 13.70 3.26
CA PRO A 71 -10.63 13.09 3.23
C PRO A 71 -11.76 14.11 3.36
N GLU A 72 -11.58 15.15 4.17
CA GLU A 72 -12.58 16.19 4.41
C GLU A 72 -12.82 17.06 3.16
N VAL A 73 -11.76 17.41 2.45
CA VAL A 73 -11.85 18.20 1.21
C VAL A 73 -12.46 17.35 0.10
N VAL A 74 -11.99 16.12 -0.07
CA VAL A 74 -12.53 15.22 -1.09
C VAL A 74 -13.99 14.86 -0.81
N ALA A 75 -14.39 14.72 0.46
CA ALA A 75 -15.79 14.55 0.84
C ALA A 75 -16.68 15.72 0.41
N LYS A 76 -16.19 16.97 0.51
CA LYS A 76 -16.91 18.16 0.01
C LYS A 76 -17.04 18.15 -1.51
N ILE A 77 -16.00 17.70 -2.23
CA ILE A 77 -16.03 17.56 -3.69
C ILE A 77 -17.06 16.50 -4.08
N ILE A 78 -17.06 15.33 -3.42
CA ILE A 78 -18.05 14.27 -3.63
C ILE A 78 -19.47 14.79 -3.37
N ALA A 79 -19.68 15.52 -2.29
CA ALA A 79 -20.99 16.11 -1.95
C ALA A 79 -21.51 17.07 -3.04
N LYS A 80 -20.60 17.84 -3.66
CA LYS A 80 -20.91 18.80 -4.72
C LYS A 80 -21.12 18.14 -6.08
N GLU A 81 -20.17 17.29 -6.47
CA GLU A 81 -20.09 16.73 -7.84
C GLU A 81 -20.92 15.47 -8.04
N ARG A 82 -21.19 14.72 -6.94
CA ARG A 82 -21.95 13.46 -6.95
C ARG A 82 -21.46 12.48 -8.01
N PRO A 83 -20.17 12.11 -7.99
CA PRO A 83 -19.68 11.11 -8.93
C PRO A 83 -20.33 9.75 -8.67
N ASP A 84 -20.53 8.96 -9.73
CA ASP A 84 -21.00 7.58 -9.61
C ASP A 84 -19.91 6.64 -9.11
N ALA A 85 -18.64 6.93 -9.45
CA ALA A 85 -17.50 6.11 -9.08
C ALA A 85 -16.28 6.93 -8.66
N LEU A 86 -15.42 6.29 -7.84
CA LEU A 86 -14.11 6.77 -7.41
C LEU A 86 -13.04 5.81 -7.91
N LEU A 87 -12.05 6.32 -8.66
CA LEU A 87 -10.87 5.58 -9.11
C LEU A 87 -9.63 6.02 -8.33
N PRO A 88 -9.22 5.32 -7.26
CA PRO A 88 -8.10 5.72 -6.41
C PRO A 88 -6.75 5.17 -6.87
N THR A 89 -6.74 4.20 -7.80
CA THR A 89 -5.55 3.40 -8.13
C THR A 89 -4.52 4.11 -9.01
N MET A 90 -4.76 5.39 -9.35
CA MET A 90 -3.89 6.17 -10.25
C MET A 90 -3.02 7.21 -9.52
N GLY A 91 -3.35 7.55 -8.28
CA GLY A 91 -2.70 8.64 -7.52
C GLY A 91 -1.77 8.15 -6.40
N GLY A 92 -1.23 6.94 -6.52
CA GLY A 92 -0.31 6.39 -5.53
C GLY A 92 -0.92 6.16 -4.16
N GLN A 93 -0.09 6.10 -3.13
CA GLN A 93 -0.50 5.82 -1.75
C GLN A 93 -1.45 6.88 -1.18
N THR A 94 -1.22 8.14 -1.52
CA THR A 94 -2.08 9.26 -1.07
C THR A 94 -3.54 9.05 -1.49
N ALA A 95 -3.76 8.62 -2.73
CA ALA A 95 -5.12 8.39 -3.25
C ALA A 95 -5.77 7.17 -2.57
N LEU A 96 -5.05 6.06 -2.38
CA LEU A 96 -5.57 4.88 -1.68
C LEU A 96 -5.97 5.20 -0.25
N ASN A 97 -5.09 5.84 0.52
CA ASN A 97 -5.35 6.22 1.92
C ASN A 97 -6.56 7.15 2.04
N THR A 98 -6.68 8.11 1.11
CA THR A 98 -7.83 9.02 1.06
C THR A 98 -9.13 8.27 0.78
N ALA A 99 -9.12 7.34 -0.17
CA ALA A 99 -10.30 6.53 -0.52
C ALA A 99 -10.75 5.63 0.65
N LEU A 100 -9.83 4.95 1.33
CA LEU A 100 -10.13 4.17 2.53
C LEU A 100 -10.70 5.03 3.66
N SER A 101 -10.15 6.23 3.86
CA SER A 101 -10.66 7.17 4.86
C SER A 101 -12.08 7.63 4.53
N LEU A 102 -12.37 7.93 3.26
CA LEU A 102 -13.72 8.29 2.81
C LEU A 102 -14.73 7.16 3.02
N ARG A 103 -14.32 5.90 2.79
CA ARG A 103 -15.14 4.72 3.11
C ARG A 103 -15.41 4.64 4.62
N ARG A 104 -14.37 4.71 5.46
CA ARG A 104 -14.50 4.66 6.94
C ARG A 104 -15.38 5.79 7.50
N MET A 105 -15.37 6.95 6.86
CA MET A 105 -16.23 8.08 7.19
C MET A 105 -17.69 7.91 6.70
N GLY A 106 -18.01 6.83 5.97
CA GLY A 106 -19.33 6.58 5.38
C GLY A 106 -19.69 7.53 4.23
N VAL A 107 -18.73 8.30 3.70
CA VAL A 107 -18.98 9.29 2.63
C VAL A 107 -19.36 8.60 1.33
N LEU A 108 -18.67 7.52 0.98
CA LEU A 108 -18.94 6.79 -0.27
C LEU A 108 -20.33 6.19 -0.26
N GLU A 109 -20.73 5.53 0.83
CA GLU A 109 -22.06 4.95 1.00
C GLU A 109 -23.15 6.04 1.00
N LYS A 110 -22.95 7.13 1.74
CA LYS A 110 -23.89 8.25 1.83
C LYS A 110 -24.24 8.84 0.46
N TYR A 111 -23.29 8.87 -0.46
CA TYR A 111 -23.49 9.48 -1.78
C TYR A 111 -23.60 8.46 -2.92
N GLY A 112 -23.58 7.16 -2.60
CA GLY A 112 -23.69 6.08 -3.57
C GLY A 112 -22.50 5.99 -4.54
N VAL A 113 -21.29 6.30 -4.07
CA VAL A 113 -20.05 6.31 -4.87
C VAL A 113 -19.40 4.93 -4.80
N GLU A 114 -19.26 4.27 -5.93
CA GLU A 114 -18.58 2.97 -6.04
C GLU A 114 -17.05 3.15 -6.16
N MET A 115 -16.26 2.38 -5.41
CA MET A 115 -14.82 2.28 -5.66
C MET A 115 -14.57 1.34 -6.83
N ILE A 116 -13.85 1.80 -7.86
CA ILE A 116 -13.48 1.01 -9.05
C ILE A 116 -11.96 0.92 -9.18
N GLY A 117 -11.46 -0.08 -9.89
CA GLY A 117 -10.02 -0.35 -10.05
C GLY A 117 -9.47 -1.28 -8.97
N ALA A 118 -9.71 -1.01 -7.72
CA ALA A 118 -9.52 -1.90 -6.59
C ALA A 118 -10.57 -1.59 -5.54
N ASP A 119 -11.12 -2.59 -4.91
CA ASP A 119 -12.01 -2.40 -3.78
C ASP A 119 -11.24 -2.17 -2.47
N ALA A 120 -11.95 -1.74 -1.44
CA ALA A 120 -11.29 -1.39 -0.19
C ALA A 120 -10.76 -2.60 0.57
N ASP A 121 -11.39 -3.76 0.43
CA ASP A 121 -10.95 -4.99 1.10
C ASP A 121 -9.66 -5.51 0.47
N ALA A 122 -9.53 -5.43 -0.87
CA ALA A 122 -8.29 -5.71 -1.57
C ALA A 122 -7.17 -4.73 -1.19
N ILE A 123 -7.49 -3.44 -1.05
CA ILE A 123 -6.52 -2.43 -0.62
C ILE A 123 -6.07 -2.69 0.82
N ASP A 124 -7.00 -2.89 1.76
CA ASP A 124 -6.67 -3.19 3.16
C ASP A 124 -5.82 -4.47 3.27
N LYS A 125 -6.17 -5.54 2.53
CA LYS A 125 -5.41 -6.80 2.51
C LYS A 125 -4.00 -6.64 1.92
N ALA A 126 -3.82 -5.79 0.94
CA ALA A 126 -2.50 -5.53 0.34
C ALA A 126 -1.61 -4.63 1.22
N GLU A 127 -2.19 -3.65 1.91
CA GLU A 127 -1.46 -2.61 2.64
C GLU A 127 -1.22 -2.97 4.12
N ASP A 128 -2.12 -3.75 4.73
CA ASP A 128 -1.93 -4.22 6.09
C ASP A 128 -0.95 -5.42 6.10
N ARG A 129 0.17 -5.26 6.80
CA ARG A 129 1.24 -6.26 6.84
C ARG A 129 0.81 -7.61 7.41
N ALA A 130 -0.08 -7.61 8.40
CA ALA A 130 -0.54 -8.83 9.01
C ALA A 130 -1.48 -9.58 8.07
N LEU A 131 -2.43 -8.87 7.45
CA LEU A 131 -3.34 -9.43 6.46
C LEU A 131 -2.59 -9.89 5.21
N PHE A 132 -1.60 -9.12 4.74
CA PHE A 132 -0.77 -9.51 3.61
C PHE A 132 0.03 -10.79 3.88
N ARG A 133 0.67 -10.89 5.04
CA ARG A 133 1.42 -12.10 5.44
C ARG A 133 0.51 -13.32 5.54
N GLU A 134 -0.68 -13.17 6.13
CA GLU A 134 -1.67 -14.25 6.19
C GLU A 134 -2.11 -14.69 4.79
N ALA A 135 -2.37 -13.74 3.89
CA ALA A 135 -2.72 -14.01 2.50
C ALA A 135 -1.59 -14.75 1.77
N MET A 136 -0.33 -14.33 1.94
CA MET A 136 0.82 -15.01 1.34
C MET A 136 0.99 -16.43 1.87
N ALA A 137 0.89 -16.63 3.18
CA ALA A 137 0.96 -17.95 3.79
C ALA A 137 -0.12 -18.90 3.27
N LYS A 138 -1.34 -18.40 3.07
CA LYS A 138 -2.48 -19.17 2.53
C LYS A 138 -2.22 -19.73 1.13
N ILE A 139 -1.47 -19.01 0.31
CA ILE A 139 -1.10 -19.45 -1.06
C ILE A 139 0.29 -20.11 -1.13
N GLY A 140 0.92 -20.37 0.03
CA GLY A 140 2.20 -21.05 0.14
C GLY A 140 3.41 -20.22 -0.27
N LEU A 141 3.30 -18.89 -0.25
CA LEU A 141 4.40 -17.97 -0.49
C LEU A 141 5.03 -17.47 0.81
N GLU A 142 6.34 -17.33 0.80
CA GLU A 142 7.08 -16.77 1.93
C GLU A 142 7.13 -15.24 1.87
N THR A 143 7.03 -14.62 3.03
CA THR A 143 7.40 -13.22 3.29
C THR A 143 8.60 -13.19 4.24
N PRO A 144 9.31 -12.06 4.39
CA PRO A 144 10.30 -11.95 5.45
C PRO A 144 9.69 -12.34 6.81
N ARG A 145 10.41 -13.15 7.57
CA ARG A 145 9.95 -13.56 8.90
C ARG A 145 9.76 -12.32 9.77
N SER A 146 8.64 -12.22 10.43
CA SER A 146 8.35 -11.06 11.25
C SER A 146 7.47 -11.40 12.44
N LEU A 147 7.74 -10.78 13.56
CA LEU A 147 7.02 -10.92 14.81
C LEU A 147 6.73 -9.56 15.42
N LEU A 148 5.57 -9.47 16.05
CA LEU A 148 5.14 -8.27 16.73
C LEU A 148 5.52 -8.36 18.21
N ALA A 149 6.36 -7.46 18.67
CA ALA A 149 6.68 -7.35 20.09
C ALA A 149 5.82 -6.25 20.72
N ASN A 150 4.90 -6.65 21.60
CA ASN A 150 3.98 -5.76 22.30
C ASN A 150 3.60 -6.30 23.67
N ALA A 151 2.72 -5.59 24.35
CA ALA A 151 2.16 -5.98 25.64
C ALA A 151 0.61 -6.02 25.60
N THR A 152 0.03 -6.39 24.46
CA THR A 152 -1.44 -6.35 24.24
C THR A 152 -2.19 -7.24 25.24
N ASP A 153 -1.65 -8.39 25.56
CA ASP A 153 -2.19 -9.31 26.58
C ASP A 153 -2.25 -8.66 27.96
N ALA A 154 -1.15 -8.03 28.42
CA ALA A 154 -1.08 -7.33 29.70
C ALA A 154 -2.01 -6.10 29.74
N LYS A 155 -2.05 -5.32 28.67
CA LYS A 155 -2.95 -4.17 28.53
C LYS A 155 -4.42 -4.59 28.59
N SER A 156 -4.77 -5.66 27.89
CA SER A 156 -6.12 -6.20 27.88
C SER A 156 -6.53 -6.72 29.26
N ALA A 157 -5.62 -7.38 29.97
CA ALA A 157 -5.86 -7.85 31.33
C ALA A 157 -6.08 -6.69 32.31
N ASP A 158 -5.19 -5.68 32.30
CA ASP A 158 -5.34 -4.50 33.16
C ASP A 158 -6.63 -3.74 32.85
N ARG A 159 -6.98 -3.57 31.58
CA ARG A 159 -8.23 -2.92 31.17
C ARG A 159 -9.46 -3.69 31.64
N LYS A 160 -9.44 -5.00 31.50
CA LYS A 160 -10.53 -5.86 31.97
C LYS A 160 -10.76 -5.73 33.48
N VAL A 161 -9.69 -5.67 34.29
CA VAL A 161 -9.76 -5.44 35.72
C VAL A 161 -10.41 -4.09 36.04
N HIS A 162 -9.95 -3.03 35.39
CA HIS A 162 -10.52 -1.68 35.53
C HIS A 162 -12.01 -1.65 35.15
N ASP A 163 -12.40 -2.21 34.03
CA ASP A 163 -13.78 -2.21 33.54
C ASP A 163 -14.69 -3.06 34.44
N THR A 164 -14.18 -4.17 34.99
CA THR A 164 -14.91 -4.98 35.97
C THR A 164 -15.19 -4.17 37.24
N ARG A 165 -14.18 -3.51 37.83
CA ARG A 165 -14.36 -2.65 39.02
C ARG A 165 -15.34 -1.51 38.74
N ARG A 166 -15.27 -0.91 37.54
CA ARG A 166 -16.21 0.13 37.13
C ARG A 166 -17.64 -0.39 37.05
N ALA A 167 -17.86 -1.59 36.50
CA ALA A 167 -19.17 -2.22 36.43
C ALA A 167 -19.72 -2.57 37.83
N GLU A 168 -18.87 -3.04 38.75
CA GLU A 168 -19.24 -3.33 40.14
C GLU A 168 -19.70 -2.06 40.88
N ILE A 169 -19.00 -0.93 40.72
CA ILE A 169 -19.40 0.36 41.32
C ILE A 169 -20.80 0.75 40.82
N ILE A 170 -21.02 0.69 39.49
CA ILE A 170 -22.33 1.04 38.90
C ILE A 170 -23.43 0.12 39.37
N ALA A 171 -23.16 -1.19 39.60
CA ALA A 171 -24.15 -2.15 40.02
C ALA A 171 -24.48 -2.11 41.52
N THR A 172 -23.54 -1.67 42.37
CA THR A 172 -23.66 -1.75 43.83
C THR A 172 -24.01 -0.44 44.49
N ILE A 173 -23.61 0.69 43.94
CA ILE A 173 -23.86 2.03 44.48
C ILE A 173 -25.08 2.63 43.81
N THR A 174 -26.14 2.86 44.55
CA THR A 174 -27.42 3.38 44.05
C THR A 174 -27.60 4.88 44.23
N ASP A 175 -26.83 5.50 45.15
CA ASP A 175 -26.78 6.96 45.26
C ASP A 175 -25.88 7.56 44.19
N GLU A 176 -26.41 8.49 43.41
CA GLU A 176 -25.76 9.08 42.25
C GLU A 176 -24.48 9.85 42.63
N ALA A 177 -24.53 10.61 43.73
CA ALA A 177 -23.36 11.40 44.15
C ALA A 177 -22.25 10.50 44.74
N GLU A 178 -22.58 9.44 45.41
CA GLU A 178 -21.65 8.43 45.94
C GLU A 178 -21.06 7.62 44.78
N GLN A 179 -21.85 7.26 43.76
CA GLN A 179 -21.41 6.54 42.57
C GLN A 179 -20.43 7.38 41.75
N ASP A 180 -20.72 8.65 41.51
CA ASP A 180 -19.83 9.58 40.79
C ASP A 180 -18.50 9.75 41.52
N ALA A 181 -18.54 9.90 42.85
CA ALA A 181 -17.31 9.99 43.64
C ALA A 181 -16.46 8.72 43.58
N ALA A 182 -17.09 7.53 43.63
CA ALA A 182 -16.39 6.26 43.52
C ALA A 182 -15.78 6.04 42.09
N LEU A 183 -16.49 6.41 41.05
CA LEU A 183 -16.00 6.36 39.69
C LEU A 183 -14.84 7.33 39.48
N ALA A 184 -14.92 8.55 39.99
CA ALA A 184 -13.82 9.52 39.93
C ALA A 184 -12.59 9.02 40.71
N ALA A 185 -12.76 8.37 41.83
CA ALA A 185 -11.63 7.76 42.56
C ALA A 185 -10.98 6.61 41.78
N LEU A 186 -11.77 5.76 41.13
CA LEU A 186 -11.25 4.69 40.26
C LEU A 186 -10.46 5.22 39.10
N GLU A 187 -10.96 6.26 38.40
CA GLU A 187 -10.24 6.90 37.29
C GLU A 187 -8.94 7.59 37.76
N HIS A 188 -8.99 8.21 38.95
CA HIS A 188 -7.79 8.81 39.53
C HIS A 188 -6.73 7.74 39.90
N GLU A 189 -7.13 6.60 40.49
CA GLU A 189 -6.24 5.45 40.73
C GLU A 189 -5.64 4.92 39.42
N TRP A 190 -6.48 4.83 38.40
CA TRP A 190 -6.01 4.42 37.06
C TRP A 190 -4.96 5.38 36.50
N LEU A 191 -5.15 6.68 36.60
CA LEU A 191 -4.18 7.68 36.14
C LEU A 191 -2.86 7.64 36.92
N ILE A 192 -2.92 7.61 38.22
CA ILE A 192 -1.71 7.54 39.07
C ILE A 192 -0.90 6.26 38.79
N GLY A 193 -1.55 5.15 38.53
CA GLY A 193 -0.88 3.89 38.22
C GLY A 193 -0.35 3.77 36.79
N GLU A 194 -0.48 4.81 35.96
CA GLU A 194 -0.02 4.77 34.55
C GLU A 194 1.49 4.54 34.39
N PRO A 195 2.40 5.20 35.14
CA PRO A 195 3.82 4.98 35.01
C PRO A 195 4.24 3.53 35.29
N ASP A 196 3.67 2.92 36.35
CA ASP A 196 3.97 1.53 36.71
C ASP A 196 3.43 0.54 35.66
N ARG A 197 2.25 0.83 35.09
CA ARG A 197 1.71 0.04 33.99
C ARG A 197 2.58 0.19 32.73
N LYS A 198 2.99 1.41 32.38
CA LYS A 198 3.89 1.66 31.25
C LYS A 198 5.18 0.86 31.39
N GLN A 199 5.76 0.82 32.59
CA GLN A 199 6.98 0.04 32.85
C GLN A 199 6.74 -1.47 32.72
N ARG A 200 5.61 -2.00 33.20
CA ARG A 200 5.26 -3.43 33.03
C ARG A 200 5.04 -3.77 31.55
N TYR A 201 4.36 -2.89 30.80
CA TYR A 201 4.14 -3.09 29.35
C TYR A 201 5.45 -3.08 28.58
N MET A 202 6.35 -2.16 28.91
CA MET A 202 7.69 -2.11 28.33
C MET A 202 8.46 -3.41 28.59
N THR A 203 8.49 -3.87 29.84
CA THR A 203 9.16 -5.12 30.22
C THR A 203 8.57 -6.32 29.46
N ARG A 204 7.24 -6.41 29.34
CA ARG A 204 6.57 -7.49 28.61
C ARG A 204 6.88 -7.46 27.12
N ALA A 205 6.85 -6.27 26.50
CA ALA A 205 7.16 -6.09 25.08
C ALA A 205 8.64 -6.42 24.78
N LEU A 206 9.56 -6.05 25.69
CA LEU A 206 10.98 -6.42 25.57
C LEU A 206 11.21 -7.93 25.66
N ALA A 207 10.45 -8.61 26.52
CA ALA A 207 10.50 -10.08 26.59
C ALA A 207 10.02 -10.72 25.28
N ALA A 208 8.90 -10.24 24.72
CA ALA A 208 8.41 -10.68 23.41
C ALA A 208 9.41 -10.38 22.27
N ALA A 209 10.13 -9.24 22.36
CA ALA A 209 11.18 -8.91 21.40
C ALA A 209 12.37 -9.86 21.48
N ALA A 210 12.73 -10.31 22.70
CA ALA A 210 13.79 -11.31 22.87
C ALA A 210 13.41 -12.66 22.23
N GLU A 211 12.17 -13.09 22.38
CA GLU A 211 11.64 -14.29 21.71
C GLU A 211 11.66 -14.11 20.19
N ALA A 212 11.23 -12.95 19.69
CA ALA A 212 11.24 -12.63 18.28
C ALA A 212 12.65 -12.64 17.68
N LEU A 213 13.66 -12.17 18.42
CA LEU A 213 15.05 -12.18 17.96
C LEU A 213 15.58 -13.60 17.70
N GLU A 214 15.21 -14.57 18.55
CA GLU A 214 15.64 -15.96 18.38
C GLU A 214 15.03 -16.59 17.11
N GLU A 215 13.82 -16.15 16.70
CA GLU A 215 13.16 -16.66 15.49
C GLU A 215 13.61 -15.90 14.22
N VAL A 216 13.69 -14.57 14.29
CA VAL A 216 14.02 -13.72 13.15
C VAL A 216 15.51 -13.74 12.83
N GLY A 217 16.36 -13.74 13.87
CA GLY A 217 17.81 -13.63 13.73
C GLY A 217 18.31 -12.22 13.47
N LEU A 218 19.60 -12.10 13.15
CA LEU A 218 20.27 -10.83 12.82
C LEU A 218 20.87 -10.90 11.42
N PRO A 219 20.93 -9.78 10.68
CA PRO A 219 20.40 -8.47 11.05
C PRO A 219 18.87 -8.45 11.09
N ALA A 220 18.30 -7.62 11.98
CA ALA A 220 16.86 -7.46 12.12
C ALA A 220 16.44 -6.00 11.89
N ILE A 221 15.28 -5.81 11.27
CA ILE A 221 14.66 -4.50 11.07
C ILE A 221 13.63 -4.31 12.17
N ILE A 222 13.72 -3.20 12.88
CA ILE A 222 12.77 -2.82 13.94
C ILE A 222 11.95 -1.64 13.43
N ARG A 223 10.62 -1.78 13.47
CA ARG A 223 9.69 -0.75 13.03
C ARG A 223 8.63 -0.48 14.09
N PRO A 224 8.68 0.68 14.75
CA PRO A 224 7.63 1.06 15.70
C PRO A 224 6.28 1.23 15.00
N SER A 225 5.23 0.76 15.64
CA SER A 225 3.86 0.93 15.15
C SER A 225 3.37 2.36 15.35
N PHE A 226 2.68 2.89 14.35
CA PHE A 226 2.01 4.22 14.39
C PHE A 226 2.96 5.42 14.56
N THR A 227 4.24 5.30 14.17
CA THR A 227 5.17 6.42 14.13
C THR A 227 5.25 7.04 12.73
N LEU A 228 5.54 8.35 12.66
CA LEU A 228 5.74 9.06 11.41
C LEU A 228 7.20 9.00 10.98
N GLY A 229 7.44 8.75 9.69
CA GLY A 229 8.77 8.87 9.10
C GLY A 229 9.82 7.88 9.63
N GLY A 230 9.40 6.74 10.20
CA GLY A 230 10.33 5.74 10.71
C GLY A 230 11.00 6.09 12.03
N THR A 231 10.48 7.09 12.76
CA THR A 231 11.01 7.52 14.06
C THR A 231 11.07 6.36 15.05
N GLY A 232 12.23 6.15 15.69
CA GLY A 232 12.47 5.07 16.66
C GLY A 232 12.73 3.70 16.03
N GLY A 233 12.68 3.58 14.69
CA GLY A 233 13.03 2.36 13.96
C GLY A 233 14.49 2.31 13.56
N GLY A 234 14.96 1.14 13.16
CA GLY A 234 16.34 0.95 12.71
C GLY A 234 16.64 -0.48 12.30
N ILE A 235 17.90 -0.70 11.95
CA ILE A 235 18.43 -2.02 11.62
C ILE A 235 19.46 -2.37 12.68
N ALA A 236 19.27 -3.51 13.31
CA ALA A 236 20.19 -4.04 14.32
C ALA A 236 21.08 -5.12 13.71
N TYR A 237 22.38 -4.96 13.83
CA TYR A 237 23.37 -5.92 13.35
C TYR A 237 23.91 -6.83 14.46
N ASN A 238 23.69 -6.46 15.71
CA ASN A 238 24.06 -7.24 16.87
C ASN A 238 23.02 -7.12 17.99
N ARG A 239 23.14 -7.98 19.00
CA ARG A 239 22.16 -8.07 20.09
C ARG A 239 22.06 -6.79 20.93
N SER A 240 23.15 -6.04 21.10
CA SER A 240 23.14 -4.78 21.87
C SER A 240 22.34 -3.70 21.13
N GLU A 241 22.66 -3.49 19.86
CA GLU A 241 21.91 -2.57 18.98
C GLU A 241 20.43 -2.95 18.91
N PHE A 242 20.14 -4.26 18.86
CA PHE A 242 18.77 -4.75 18.78
C PHE A 242 17.95 -4.24 19.98
N PHE A 243 18.39 -4.47 21.20
CA PHE A 243 17.63 -4.04 22.38
C PHE A 243 17.57 -2.52 22.54
N GLU A 244 18.63 -1.80 22.17
CA GLU A 244 18.63 -0.33 22.18
C GLU A 244 17.58 0.24 21.21
N ILE A 245 17.53 -0.27 19.97
CA ILE A 245 16.55 0.18 18.97
C ILE A 245 15.14 -0.25 19.37
N VAL A 246 14.96 -1.47 19.86
CA VAL A 246 13.64 -1.98 20.30
C VAL A 246 13.11 -1.13 21.46
N GLU A 247 13.93 -0.81 22.48
CA GLU A 247 13.52 0.02 23.61
C GLU A 247 13.10 1.41 23.14
N GLY A 248 13.92 2.05 22.30
CA GLY A 248 13.61 3.34 21.70
C GLY A 248 12.32 3.30 20.84
N GLY A 249 12.14 2.23 20.08
CA GLY A 249 10.95 2.01 19.26
C GLY A 249 9.66 1.80 20.06
N LEU A 250 9.74 1.03 21.14
CA LEU A 250 8.63 0.79 22.06
C LEU A 250 8.22 2.07 22.80
N ASP A 251 9.18 2.92 23.15
CA ASP A 251 8.89 4.22 23.80
C ASP A 251 8.30 5.22 22.81
N ALA A 252 8.77 5.22 21.56
CA ALA A 252 8.26 6.08 20.49
C ALA A 252 6.86 5.67 20.02
N SER A 253 6.51 4.39 20.12
CA SER A 253 5.21 3.87 19.67
C SER A 253 4.10 4.24 20.66
N PRO A 254 3.02 4.92 20.23
CA PRO A 254 1.87 5.20 21.08
C PRO A 254 1.20 3.95 21.69
N THR A 255 1.38 2.82 21.01
CA THR A 255 0.83 1.53 21.42
C THR A 255 1.85 0.65 22.14
N THR A 256 3.09 1.12 22.37
CA THR A 256 4.19 0.31 22.95
C THR A 256 4.34 -0.99 22.17
N GLU A 257 4.57 -0.86 20.86
CA GLU A 257 4.60 -1.98 19.94
C GLU A 257 5.63 -1.75 18.84
N VAL A 258 6.43 -2.77 18.54
CA VAL A 258 7.36 -2.79 17.42
C VAL A 258 7.19 -4.07 16.62
N LEU A 259 7.26 -3.94 15.30
CA LEU A 259 7.44 -5.07 14.39
C LEU A 259 8.94 -5.36 14.26
N ILE A 260 9.31 -6.61 14.48
CA ILE A 260 10.68 -7.12 14.30
C ILE A 260 10.65 -8.01 13.07
N GLU A 261 11.48 -7.69 12.09
CA GLU A 261 11.43 -8.29 10.76
C GLU A 261 12.83 -8.75 10.33
N GLU A 262 12.89 -9.92 9.68
CA GLU A 262 14.10 -10.42 9.05
C GLU A 262 14.62 -9.40 8.03
N SER A 263 15.91 -9.11 8.09
CA SER A 263 16.52 -8.20 7.14
C SER A 263 16.85 -8.93 5.83
N VAL A 264 16.34 -8.39 4.75
CA VAL A 264 16.68 -8.82 3.38
C VAL A 264 17.69 -7.85 2.72
N LEU A 265 18.38 -7.05 3.52
CA LEU A 265 19.42 -6.16 3.01
C LEU A 265 20.48 -6.92 2.22
N GLY A 266 20.85 -6.35 1.08
CA GLY A 266 21.83 -6.96 0.18
C GLY A 266 21.28 -8.08 -0.69
N TRP A 267 20.01 -8.48 -0.54
CA TRP A 267 19.38 -9.42 -1.43
C TRP A 267 19.10 -8.73 -2.78
N LYS A 268 18.94 -9.54 -3.83
CA LYS A 268 18.50 -9.05 -5.14
C LYS A 268 17.04 -8.67 -5.08
N GLU A 269 16.68 -7.58 -5.73
CA GLU A 269 15.30 -7.08 -5.79
C GLU A 269 14.77 -7.20 -7.22
N TYR A 270 13.56 -7.78 -7.32
CA TYR A 270 12.82 -7.92 -8.57
C TYR A 270 11.39 -7.45 -8.40
N GLU A 271 10.83 -6.93 -9.47
CA GLU A 271 9.45 -6.50 -9.53
C GLU A 271 8.75 -7.10 -10.75
N MET A 272 7.50 -7.48 -10.57
CA MET A 272 6.62 -7.90 -11.66
C MET A 272 5.49 -6.89 -11.82
N GLU A 273 5.42 -6.27 -12.97
CA GLU A 273 4.29 -5.43 -13.36
C GLU A 273 3.22 -6.31 -14.00
N VAL A 274 2.09 -6.37 -13.33
CA VAL A 274 1.01 -7.33 -13.62
C VAL A 274 -0.27 -6.59 -13.91
N VAL A 275 -1.03 -7.05 -14.90
CA VAL A 275 -2.38 -6.56 -15.15
C VAL A 275 -3.34 -7.74 -15.11
N ARG A 276 -4.43 -7.60 -14.34
CA ARG A 276 -5.49 -8.60 -14.24
C ARG A 276 -6.85 -7.97 -14.44
N ASP A 277 -7.74 -8.66 -15.12
CA ASP A 277 -9.12 -8.27 -15.29
C ASP A 277 -10.10 -9.18 -14.53
N LYS A 278 -11.38 -8.80 -14.51
CA LYS A 278 -12.44 -9.55 -13.81
C LYS A 278 -12.79 -10.90 -14.44
N ALA A 279 -12.35 -11.16 -15.68
CA ALA A 279 -12.48 -12.46 -16.34
C ALA A 279 -11.29 -13.39 -16.02
N ASP A 280 -10.42 -12.96 -15.11
CA ASP A 280 -9.19 -13.66 -14.69
C ASP A 280 -8.13 -13.76 -15.80
N ASN A 281 -8.21 -12.97 -16.86
CA ASN A 281 -7.05 -12.77 -17.74
C ASN A 281 -5.98 -12.05 -16.93
N CYS A 282 -4.81 -12.63 -16.84
CA CYS A 282 -3.71 -12.10 -16.05
C CYS A 282 -2.40 -12.19 -16.83
N ILE A 283 -1.73 -11.06 -17.03
CA ILE A 283 -0.49 -10.96 -17.81
C ILE A 283 0.61 -10.29 -17.01
N ILE A 284 1.85 -10.73 -17.22
CA ILE A 284 3.05 -10.01 -16.81
C ILE A 284 3.43 -9.06 -17.93
N VAL A 285 3.27 -7.75 -17.67
CA VAL A 285 3.64 -6.72 -18.65
C VAL A 285 5.15 -6.62 -18.78
N CYS A 286 5.86 -6.67 -17.65
CA CYS A 286 7.31 -6.60 -17.62
C CYS A 286 7.86 -7.12 -16.28
N SER A 287 9.00 -7.81 -16.34
CA SER A 287 9.86 -8.02 -15.17
C SER A 287 10.87 -6.89 -15.06
N ILE A 288 11.15 -6.45 -13.86
CA ILE A 288 12.11 -5.37 -13.56
C ILE A 288 13.11 -5.89 -12.53
N GLU A 289 14.37 -5.54 -12.71
CA GLU A 289 15.43 -5.83 -11.76
C GLU A 289 16.04 -4.51 -11.27
N ASN A 290 16.14 -4.37 -9.96
CA ASN A 290 16.91 -3.31 -9.34
C ASN A 290 18.38 -3.73 -9.28
N ILE A 291 19.26 -2.92 -9.87
CA ILE A 291 20.71 -3.20 -9.89
C ILE A 291 21.30 -2.97 -8.49
N ASP A 292 20.80 -1.96 -7.80
CA ASP A 292 21.14 -1.74 -6.40
C ASP A 292 20.43 -2.81 -5.54
N PRO A 293 21.12 -3.36 -4.53
CA PRO A 293 20.52 -4.38 -3.68
C PRO A 293 19.41 -3.83 -2.79
N MET A 294 18.59 -4.73 -2.24
CA MET A 294 17.58 -4.41 -1.24
C MET A 294 18.14 -3.50 -0.14
N GLY A 295 17.40 -2.45 0.18
CA GLY A 295 17.79 -1.37 1.08
C GLY A 295 17.95 -0.02 0.38
N VAL A 296 18.18 -0.02 -0.94
CA VAL A 296 18.05 1.18 -1.78
C VAL A 296 16.64 1.22 -2.32
N HIS A 297 15.94 2.32 -2.08
CA HIS A 297 14.54 2.44 -2.53
C HIS A 297 14.44 2.38 -4.06
N THR A 298 13.46 1.67 -4.60
CA THR A 298 13.25 1.47 -6.06
C THR A 298 13.27 2.77 -6.87
N GLY A 299 12.74 3.86 -6.32
CA GLY A 299 12.77 5.17 -6.96
C GLY A 299 14.18 5.72 -7.15
N ASP A 300 15.09 5.35 -6.27
CA ASP A 300 16.47 5.84 -6.18
C ASP A 300 17.47 4.85 -6.80
N SER A 301 17.02 3.65 -7.14
CA SER A 301 17.82 2.57 -7.72
C SER A 301 17.99 2.73 -9.23
N ILE A 302 19.12 2.24 -9.75
CA ILE A 302 19.27 1.92 -11.16
C ILE A 302 18.46 0.66 -11.43
N THR A 303 17.53 0.72 -12.39
CA THR A 303 16.65 -0.38 -12.72
C THR A 303 16.73 -0.76 -14.18
N VAL A 304 16.60 -2.04 -14.48
CA VAL A 304 16.56 -2.56 -15.85
C VAL A 304 15.26 -3.32 -16.12
N ALA A 305 14.76 -3.19 -17.32
CA ALA A 305 13.57 -3.84 -17.84
C ALA A 305 13.87 -4.45 -19.23
N PRO A 306 13.69 -5.74 -19.45
CA PRO A 306 13.30 -6.77 -18.47
C PRO A 306 14.43 -7.12 -17.50
N ALA A 307 14.13 -7.89 -16.45
CA ALA A 307 15.13 -8.44 -15.54
C ALA A 307 16.16 -9.28 -16.30
N LEU A 308 17.45 -9.07 -16.00
CA LEU A 308 18.55 -9.66 -16.77
C LEU A 308 19.15 -10.90 -16.13
N THR A 309 19.09 -11.02 -14.79
CA THR A 309 19.82 -12.06 -14.07
C THR A 309 18.92 -13.21 -13.58
N LEU A 310 17.66 -13.24 -14.03
CA LEU A 310 16.76 -14.35 -13.79
C LEU A 310 16.97 -15.47 -14.82
N THR A 311 17.04 -16.69 -14.36
CA THR A 311 16.83 -17.85 -15.22
C THR A 311 15.35 -17.96 -15.60
N ASP A 312 15.02 -18.66 -16.69
CA ASP A 312 13.61 -18.90 -17.06
C ASP A 312 12.83 -19.56 -15.93
N LYS A 313 13.44 -20.50 -15.21
CA LYS A 313 12.81 -21.17 -14.07
C LYS A 313 12.45 -20.19 -12.96
N GLU A 314 13.36 -19.31 -12.60
CA GLU A 314 13.12 -18.27 -11.56
C GLU A 314 12.04 -17.27 -12.03
N TYR A 315 12.09 -16.86 -13.28
CA TYR A 315 11.07 -16.03 -13.88
C TYR A 315 9.67 -16.68 -13.80
N GLN A 316 9.55 -17.95 -14.17
CA GLN A 316 8.27 -18.67 -14.11
C GLN A 316 7.76 -18.83 -12.68
N ILE A 317 8.64 -19.02 -11.70
CA ILE A 317 8.27 -19.05 -10.28
C ILE A 317 7.68 -17.69 -9.86
N MET A 318 8.37 -16.59 -10.17
CA MET A 318 7.89 -15.22 -9.84
C MET A 318 6.60 -14.88 -10.59
N ARG A 319 6.49 -15.26 -11.86
CA ARG A 319 5.27 -15.11 -12.66
C ARG A 319 4.07 -15.80 -12.00
N ASN A 320 4.22 -17.05 -11.66
CA ASN A 320 3.16 -17.83 -11.03
C ASN A 320 2.81 -17.30 -9.65
N ALA A 321 3.81 -16.88 -8.85
CA ALA A 321 3.61 -16.23 -7.57
C ALA A 321 2.83 -14.92 -7.72
N SER A 322 3.20 -14.07 -8.66
CA SER A 322 2.52 -12.80 -8.91
C SER A 322 1.04 -12.99 -9.26
N ILE A 323 0.73 -13.94 -10.14
CA ILE A 323 -0.65 -14.27 -10.49
C ILE A 323 -1.44 -14.77 -9.26
N ALA A 324 -0.82 -15.64 -8.44
CA ALA A 324 -1.45 -16.13 -7.22
C ALA A 324 -1.68 -15.00 -6.20
N VAL A 325 -0.74 -14.07 -6.06
CA VAL A 325 -0.86 -12.89 -5.19
C VAL A 325 -2.05 -12.03 -5.60
N LEU A 326 -2.16 -11.66 -6.89
CA LEU A 326 -3.27 -10.82 -7.35
C LEU A 326 -4.64 -11.49 -7.12
N ARG A 327 -4.71 -12.80 -7.32
CA ARG A 327 -5.94 -13.58 -7.07
C ARG A 327 -6.30 -13.62 -5.60
N GLU A 328 -5.35 -13.88 -4.71
CA GLU A 328 -5.60 -13.94 -3.26
C GLU A 328 -5.93 -12.58 -2.66
N ILE A 329 -5.26 -11.53 -3.09
CA ILE A 329 -5.56 -10.14 -2.66
C ILE A 329 -6.93 -9.70 -3.17
N GLY A 330 -7.31 -10.13 -4.38
CA GLY A 330 -8.61 -9.80 -4.96
C GLY A 330 -8.57 -8.59 -5.90
N VAL A 331 -7.41 -8.21 -6.44
CA VAL A 331 -7.35 -7.18 -7.49
C VAL A 331 -7.86 -7.79 -8.79
N GLU A 332 -8.99 -7.29 -9.27
CA GLU A 332 -9.71 -7.84 -10.43
C GLU A 332 -9.76 -6.89 -11.62
N THR A 333 -9.37 -5.63 -11.46
CA THR A 333 -9.51 -4.63 -12.52
C THR A 333 -8.38 -3.62 -12.46
N GLY A 334 -7.17 -4.02 -12.81
CA GLY A 334 -6.12 -3.03 -12.86
C GLY A 334 -4.70 -3.54 -12.97
N GLY A 335 -3.77 -2.59 -12.99
CA GLY A 335 -2.34 -2.81 -12.89
C GLY A 335 -1.91 -2.90 -11.43
N SER A 336 -0.96 -3.77 -11.17
CA SER A 336 -0.37 -4.01 -9.86
C SER A 336 1.12 -4.28 -9.99
N ASN A 337 1.83 -4.02 -8.92
CA ASN A 337 3.25 -4.31 -8.81
C ASN A 337 3.47 -5.31 -7.67
N VAL A 338 4.19 -6.39 -7.93
CA VAL A 338 4.58 -7.38 -6.92
C VAL A 338 6.09 -7.34 -6.80
N GLN A 339 6.59 -7.11 -5.58
CA GLN A 339 8.02 -7.01 -5.28
C GLN A 339 8.52 -8.28 -4.60
N PHE A 340 9.68 -8.74 -5.07
CA PHE A 340 10.35 -9.94 -4.57
C PHE A 340 11.78 -9.62 -4.14
N ALA A 341 12.23 -10.28 -3.08
CA ALA A 341 13.64 -10.35 -2.76
C ALA A 341 14.16 -11.79 -2.92
N VAL A 342 15.35 -11.91 -3.47
CA VAL A 342 16.02 -13.20 -3.65
C VAL A 342 17.38 -13.18 -2.98
N ASP A 343 17.60 -14.11 -2.05
CA ASP A 343 18.89 -14.31 -1.42
C ASP A 343 19.92 -14.76 -2.47
N PRO A 344 20.97 -13.99 -2.73
CA PRO A 344 21.96 -14.31 -3.75
C PRO A 344 22.80 -15.55 -3.42
N GLN A 345 22.78 -16.04 -2.16
CA GLN A 345 23.55 -17.19 -1.74
C GLN A 345 22.74 -18.48 -1.79
N THR A 346 21.50 -18.45 -1.34
CA THR A 346 20.65 -19.66 -1.21
C THR A 346 19.61 -19.77 -2.30
N GLY A 347 19.29 -18.68 -3.01
CA GLY A 347 18.19 -18.61 -3.96
C GLY A 347 16.81 -18.55 -3.29
N ARG A 348 16.73 -18.35 -1.94
CA ARG A 348 15.46 -18.19 -1.25
C ARG A 348 14.74 -16.96 -1.75
N LEU A 349 13.48 -17.14 -2.15
CA LEU A 349 12.63 -16.09 -2.66
C LEU A 349 11.57 -15.74 -1.63
N VAL A 350 11.39 -14.45 -1.38
CA VAL A 350 10.33 -13.92 -0.52
C VAL A 350 9.55 -12.81 -1.23
N VAL A 351 8.25 -12.73 -0.96
CA VAL A 351 7.41 -11.63 -1.42
C VAL A 351 7.53 -10.50 -0.40
N ILE A 352 7.88 -9.31 -0.85
CA ILE A 352 8.05 -8.13 0.01
C ILE A 352 6.74 -7.39 0.19
N GLU A 353 6.12 -7.03 -0.92
CA GLU A 353 4.86 -6.30 -0.93
C GLU A 353 4.15 -6.44 -2.29
N MET A 354 2.89 -6.09 -2.30
CA MET A 354 2.10 -5.93 -3.51
C MET A 354 1.38 -4.59 -3.45
N ASN A 355 1.53 -3.81 -4.50
CA ASN A 355 0.84 -2.54 -4.64
C ASN A 355 -0.44 -2.73 -5.48
N PRO A 356 -1.66 -2.59 -4.91
CA PRO A 356 -2.93 -2.81 -5.63
C PRO A 356 -3.30 -1.59 -6.49
N ARG A 357 -2.35 -1.05 -7.21
CA ARG A 357 -2.43 0.18 -8.00
C ARG A 357 -1.31 0.24 -9.01
N VAL A 358 -1.41 1.16 -9.97
CA VAL A 358 -0.24 1.51 -10.78
C VAL A 358 0.88 2.03 -9.87
N SER A 359 2.11 1.62 -10.18
CA SER A 359 3.31 1.95 -9.44
C SER A 359 4.20 2.91 -10.23
N ARG A 360 5.32 3.30 -9.63
CA ARG A 360 6.38 4.02 -10.37
C ARG A 360 6.98 3.15 -11.46
N SER A 361 7.15 1.88 -11.18
CA SER A 361 7.65 0.88 -12.12
C SER A 361 6.69 0.63 -13.28
N SER A 362 5.37 0.86 -13.09
CA SER A 362 4.39 0.76 -14.18
C SER A 362 4.66 1.76 -15.32
N ALA A 363 5.15 2.96 -14.99
CA ALA A 363 5.53 3.93 -16.01
C ALA A 363 6.78 3.49 -16.77
N LEU A 364 7.78 2.92 -16.08
CA LEU A 364 8.97 2.33 -16.69
C LEU A 364 8.60 1.15 -17.59
N ALA A 365 7.79 0.22 -17.09
CA ALA A 365 7.33 -0.95 -17.84
C ALA A 365 6.54 -0.54 -19.09
N SER A 366 5.64 0.44 -18.95
CA SER A 366 4.88 0.98 -20.09
C SER A 366 5.79 1.57 -21.16
N LYS A 367 6.81 2.32 -20.74
CA LYS A 367 7.78 2.90 -21.66
C LYS A 367 8.68 1.83 -22.30
N ALA A 368 9.10 0.83 -21.54
CA ALA A 368 9.96 -0.23 -22.01
C ALA A 368 9.27 -1.14 -23.03
N THR A 369 8.02 -1.50 -22.78
CA THR A 369 7.28 -2.49 -23.57
C THR A 369 6.40 -1.88 -24.65
N GLY A 370 6.00 -0.60 -24.49
CA GLY A 370 4.96 0.02 -25.30
C GLY A 370 3.53 -0.31 -24.83
N PHE A 371 3.38 -1.16 -23.77
CA PHE A 371 2.07 -1.52 -23.22
C PHE A 371 1.58 -0.42 -22.25
N PRO A 372 0.48 0.28 -22.52
CA PRO A 372 0.06 1.44 -21.74
C PRO A 372 -0.72 1.02 -20.48
N ILE A 373 -0.02 0.57 -19.44
CA ILE A 373 -0.61 -0.01 -18.21
C ILE A 373 -1.71 0.88 -17.64
N ALA A 374 -1.47 2.18 -17.45
CA ALA A 374 -2.45 3.08 -16.84
C ALA A 374 -3.72 3.25 -17.69
N LYS A 375 -3.58 3.33 -19.02
CA LYS A 375 -4.71 3.39 -19.97
C LYS A 375 -5.54 2.11 -19.89
N VAL A 376 -4.87 0.95 -19.92
CA VAL A 376 -5.52 -0.36 -19.85
C VAL A 376 -6.21 -0.53 -18.50
N ALA A 377 -5.52 -0.29 -17.39
CA ALA A 377 -6.09 -0.38 -16.06
C ALA A 377 -7.34 0.50 -15.87
N ALA A 378 -7.32 1.72 -16.39
CA ALA A 378 -8.50 2.60 -16.37
C ALA A 378 -9.68 2.01 -17.14
N LYS A 379 -9.46 1.37 -18.29
CA LYS A 379 -10.50 0.70 -19.08
C LYS A 379 -11.02 -0.55 -18.40
N LEU A 380 -10.16 -1.36 -17.78
CA LEU A 380 -10.57 -2.51 -16.98
C LEU A 380 -11.48 -2.09 -15.82
N ALA A 381 -11.18 -0.97 -15.16
CA ALA A 381 -11.96 -0.45 -14.04
C ALA A 381 -13.44 -0.10 -14.46
N VAL A 382 -13.67 0.17 -15.73
CA VAL A 382 -15.04 0.45 -16.27
C VAL A 382 -15.63 -0.71 -17.05
N GLY A 383 -15.12 -1.93 -16.86
CA GLY A 383 -15.77 -3.16 -17.25
C GLY A 383 -15.22 -3.87 -18.48
N TYR A 384 -14.22 -3.33 -19.16
CA TYR A 384 -13.51 -4.06 -20.20
C TYR A 384 -12.74 -5.24 -19.66
N THR A 385 -12.45 -6.22 -20.50
CA THR A 385 -11.51 -7.30 -20.25
C THR A 385 -10.32 -7.20 -21.21
N LEU A 386 -9.21 -7.83 -20.86
CA LEU A 386 -7.97 -7.73 -21.64
C LEU A 386 -8.10 -8.29 -23.06
N ASP A 387 -8.92 -9.29 -23.25
CA ASP A 387 -9.22 -9.88 -24.56
C ASP A 387 -10.14 -9.02 -25.45
N GLU A 388 -10.85 -8.05 -24.84
CA GLU A 388 -11.70 -7.10 -25.55
C GLU A 388 -10.97 -5.80 -25.92
N LEU A 389 -9.80 -5.56 -25.33
CA LEU A 389 -8.96 -4.39 -25.63
C LEU A 389 -7.96 -4.69 -26.74
N GLU A 390 -7.82 -3.75 -27.65
CA GLU A 390 -6.77 -3.77 -28.66
C GLU A 390 -5.39 -3.57 -28.00
N ASN A 391 -4.39 -4.30 -28.48
CA ASN A 391 -3.01 -4.14 -28.03
C ASN A 391 -2.33 -3.00 -28.81
N ASP A 392 -1.96 -1.95 -28.13
CA ASP A 392 -1.33 -0.77 -28.72
C ASP A 392 0.06 -1.11 -29.35
N ILE A 393 0.75 -2.16 -28.86
CA ILE A 393 2.06 -2.57 -29.39
C ILE A 393 1.94 -3.09 -30.83
N THR A 394 0.80 -3.73 -31.14
CA THR A 394 0.56 -4.38 -32.42
C THR A 394 -0.43 -3.61 -33.30
N ASP A 395 -0.71 -2.33 -33.00
CA ASP A 395 -1.71 -1.52 -33.67
C ASP A 395 -3.08 -2.23 -33.77
N GLY A 396 -3.45 -2.95 -32.70
CA GLY A 396 -4.73 -3.67 -32.62
C GLY A 396 -4.76 -5.04 -33.30
N ALA A 397 -3.64 -5.53 -33.82
CA ALA A 397 -3.59 -6.85 -34.49
C ALA A 397 -3.77 -8.02 -33.51
N THR A 398 -3.48 -7.82 -32.24
CA THR A 398 -3.72 -8.79 -31.16
C THR A 398 -4.47 -8.13 -30.01
N PRO A 399 -5.17 -8.92 -29.16
CA PRO A 399 -5.76 -8.37 -27.95
C PRO A 399 -4.71 -8.04 -26.88
N ALA A 400 -5.07 -7.16 -25.94
CA ALA A 400 -4.19 -6.76 -24.84
C ALA A 400 -3.92 -7.90 -23.83
N SER A 401 -4.56 -9.05 -23.96
CA SER A 401 -4.28 -10.25 -23.16
C SER A 401 -2.99 -10.98 -23.56
N PHE A 402 -2.31 -10.55 -24.63
CA PHE A 402 -1.00 -11.09 -25.01
C PHE A 402 0.10 -10.37 -24.23
N GLU A 403 0.93 -11.14 -23.54
CA GLU A 403 2.10 -10.61 -22.82
C GLU A 403 3.10 -9.94 -23.77
N PRO A 404 3.57 -8.74 -23.46
CA PRO A 404 4.63 -8.10 -24.24
C PRO A 404 5.92 -8.92 -24.24
N SER A 405 6.59 -8.93 -25.38
CA SER A 405 7.93 -9.51 -25.52
C SER A 405 8.85 -8.47 -26.15
N ILE A 406 9.99 -8.21 -25.53
CA ILE A 406 10.98 -7.25 -25.99
C ILE A 406 12.34 -7.91 -26.15
N ASP A 407 13.10 -7.51 -27.17
CA ASP A 407 14.42 -8.02 -27.54
C ASP A 407 15.54 -7.00 -27.26
N TYR A 408 15.26 -6.02 -26.42
CA TYR A 408 16.19 -4.98 -25.97
C TYR A 408 16.06 -4.77 -24.46
N VAL A 409 16.98 -4.03 -23.89
CA VAL A 409 16.98 -3.68 -22.47
C VAL A 409 16.82 -2.18 -22.31
N VAL A 410 15.93 -1.78 -21.43
CA VAL A 410 15.78 -0.39 -21.00
C VAL A 410 16.38 -0.21 -19.62
N THR A 411 17.32 0.70 -19.48
CA THR A 411 17.94 1.05 -18.20
C THR A 411 17.43 2.41 -17.74
N LYS A 412 16.84 2.46 -16.54
CA LYS A 412 16.51 3.69 -15.85
C LYS A 412 17.65 4.05 -14.89
N ILE A 413 18.20 5.24 -15.04
CA ILE A 413 19.18 5.80 -14.12
C ILE A 413 18.56 7.06 -13.50
N PRO A 414 18.35 7.10 -12.18
CA PRO A 414 17.78 8.27 -11.50
C PRO A 414 18.76 9.46 -11.56
N ARG A 415 18.20 10.64 -11.79
CA ARG A 415 18.94 11.90 -11.71
C ARG A 415 18.13 12.89 -10.89
N PHE A 416 18.72 13.33 -9.80
CA PHE A 416 18.10 14.30 -8.90
C PHE A 416 18.66 15.69 -9.19
N ALA A 417 17.76 16.67 -9.26
CA ALA A 417 18.11 18.08 -9.48
C ALA A 417 18.39 18.75 -8.11
N PHE A 418 19.36 18.24 -7.35
CA PHE A 418 19.70 18.77 -6.02
C PHE A 418 20.07 20.26 -6.04
N GLU A 419 20.55 20.76 -7.15
CA GLU A 419 20.88 22.17 -7.35
C GLU A 419 19.68 23.11 -7.31
N LYS A 420 18.46 22.57 -7.25
CA LYS A 420 17.21 23.33 -7.17
C LYS A 420 16.59 23.39 -5.76
N PHE A 421 17.25 22.76 -4.78
CA PHE A 421 16.77 22.68 -3.40
C PHE A 421 17.69 23.35 -2.41
#